data_04207d7054439cf14c08dc8a2546c7ab
#
_entry.id   04207d7054439cf14c08dc8a2546c7ab
#
_cell.length_a   1.000
_cell.length_b   1.000
_cell.length_c   1.000
_cell.angle_alpha   90.00
_cell.angle_beta   90.00
_cell.angle_gamma   90.00
#
_symmetry.space_group_name_H-M   'P 1'
#
loop_
_entity.id
_entity.type
_entity.pdbx_description
1 polymer ?
#
loop_
_entity_poly.entity_id
_entity_poly.type
_entity_poly.pdbx_seq_one_letter_code
_entity_poly.pdbx_strand_id
1 'polypeptide(L)'
;MKILAIGDPHGKLPKNIPKKFDFCIITGDLGKANLARKRFFENQKRKQNNLPGLEETETYTKEVYDEIHYSIISVLKFLSKFAPVYTIQGNVGIFKKSEIKEIKKKWKINLFSTREKIKSIKNVNLIKNQFRIINGLKIGFLEFFTDTSWVKEFRPMDYSKKMKSAKKQTDKAKKILSRFKGLDILVCHQPPYGILDKVNFPGIPKNWIGKHAGSKAILNYIKTYQPKIVLCGHIHEAKGKAKIRKTVVYNLGCCGDYKILKI
;
A
#
# COMPACT_ATOMS: atom_id res chain seq x y z
N MET A 1 23.45 8.67 -7.47
CA MET A 1 22.56 7.50 -7.60
C MET A 1 21.18 7.94 -8.05
N LYS A 2 20.51 7.15 -8.92
CA LYS A 2 19.16 7.45 -9.42
C LYS A 2 18.20 6.35 -8.97
N ILE A 3 17.16 6.70 -8.23
CA ILE A 3 16.14 5.77 -7.75
C ILE A 3 14.82 6.07 -8.46
N LEU A 4 14.21 5.06 -9.09
CA LEU A 4 12.85 5.17 -9.61
C LEU A 4 11.86 4.86 -8.49
N ALA A 5 11.21 5.89 -7.94
CA ALA A 5 10.19 5.74 -6.91
C ALA A 5 8.80 5.80 -7.55
N ILE A 6 8.03 4.73 -7.43
CA ILE A 6 6.70 4.57 -8.04
C ILE A 6 5.66 4.54 -6.91
N GLY A 7 4.54 5.25 -7.10
CA GLY A 7 3.35 5.16 -6.26
C GLY A 7 2.68 3.80 -6.35
N ASP A 8 1.39 3.77 -6.11
CA ASP A 8 0.60 2.54 -6.12
C ASP A 8 0.23 2.17 -7.56
N PRO A 9 0.89 1.19 -8.20
CA PRO A 9 0.70 0.93 -9.64
C PRO A 9 -0.73 0.55 -10.02
N HIS A 10 -1.43 -0.21 -9.19
CA HIS A 10 -2.76 -0.76 -9.52
C HIS A 10 -2.80 -1.42 -10.91
N GLY A 11 -1.76 -2.20 -11.22
CA GLY A 11 -1.64 -2.89 -12.50
C GLY A 11 -1.22 -2.03 -13.67
N LYS A 12 -1.02 -0.73 -13.49
CA LYS A 12 -0.56 0.18 -14.54
C LYS A 12 0.94 0.44 -14.45
N LEU A 13 1.58 0.48 -15.59
CA LEU A 13 3.00 0.82 -15.69
C LEU A 13 3.17 2.32 -15.88
N PRO A 14 4.25 2.90 -15.32
CA PRO A 14 4.58 4.29 -15.61
C PRO A 14 4.95 4.44 -17.10
N LYS A 15 4.51 5.54 -17.70
CA LYS A 15 4.89 5.91 -19.06
C LYS A 15 6.23 6.64 -19.02
N ASN A 16 7.03 6.45 -20.06
CA ASN A 16 8.29 7.19 -20.25
C ASN A 16 9.27 7.06 -19.07
N ILE A 17 9.41 5.86 -18.50
CA ILE A 17 10.43 5.64 -17.48
C ILE A 17 11.83 5.86 -18.05
N PRO A 18 12.77 6.40 -17.25
CA PRO A 18 14.13 6.59 -17.70
C PRO A 18 14.79 5.24 -18.03
N LYS A 19 15.61 5.21 -19.07
CA LYS A 19 16.32 3.98 -19.51
C LYS A 19 17.31 3.45 -18.46
N LYS A 20 17.83 4.31 -17.56
CA LYS A 20 18.84 3.95 -16.55
C LYS A 20 18.47 4.51 -15.18
N PHE A 21 18.37 3.63 -14.21
CA PHE A 21 18.25 3.90 -12.78
C PHE A 21 18.87 2.72 -12.01
N ASP A 22 19.32 2.96 -10.78
CA ASP A 22 20.06 1.95 -10.01
C ASP A 22 19.13 0.90 -9.40
N PHE A 23 17.96 1.32 -8.93
CA PHE A 23 16.91 0.43 -8.46
C PHE A 23 15.53 1.15 -8.44
N CYS A 24 14.48 0.34 -8.31
CA CYS A 24 13.11 0.79 -8.20
C CYS A 24 12.56 0.57 -6.78
N ILE A 25 11.80 1.55 -6.25
CA ILE A 25 11.02 1.42 -5.02
C ILE A 25 9.55 1.60 -5.37
N ILE A 26 8.67 0.72 -4.83
CA ILE A 26 7.22 0.83 -4.99
C ILE A 26 6.56 0.86 -3.61
N THR A 27 5.61 1.80 -3.40
CA THR A 27 4.97 2.05 -2.10
C THR A 27 3.85 1.08 -1.72
N GLY A 28 3.55 0.12 -2.56
CA GLY A 28 2.52 -0.90 -2.32
C GLY A 28 1.50 -0.98 -3.44
N ASP A 29 0.32 -1.53 -3.15
CA ASP A 29 -0.85 -1.66 -4.04
C ASP A 29 -0.52 -1.93 -5.51
N LEU A 30 0.26 -3.00 -5.72
CA LEU A 30 0.80 -3.37 -7.02
C LEU A 30 -0.28 -3.75 -8.03
N GLY A 31 -1.30 -4.49 -7.55
CA GLY A 31 -2.31 -5.13 -8.38
C GLY A 31 -3.47 -4.22 -8.74
N LYS A 32 -4.03 -4.44 -9.92
CA LYS A 32 -5.33 -3.91 -10.31
C LYS A 32 -6.40 -4.55 -9.43
N ALA A 33 -7.28 -3.76 -8.85
CA ALA A 33 -8.33 -4.23 -7.97
C ALA A 33 -9.66 -3.51 -8.25
N ASN A 34 -9.98 -3.31 -9.51
CA ASN A 34 -11.17 -2.58 -9.92
C ASN A 34 -12.45 -3.33 -9.54
N LEU A 35 -12.46 -4.65 -9.73
CA LEU A 35 -13.61 -5.51 -9.37
C LEU A 35 -13.85 -5.46 -7.86
N ALA A 36 -12.80 -5.69 -7.05
CA ALA A 36 -12.89 -5.65 -5.60
C ALA A 36 -13.31 -4.26 -5.08
N ARG A 37 -12.77 -3.17 -5.65
CA ARG A 37 -13.08 -1.79 -5.29
C ARG A 37 -14.54 -1.45 -5.63
N LYS A 38 -15.01 -1.79 -6.84
CA LYS A 38 -16.41 -1.58 -7.26
C LYS A 38 -17.36 -2.24 -6.28
N ARG A 39 -17.11 -3.51 -5.95
CA ARG A 39 -17.95 -4.26 -4.99
C ARG A 39 -17.87 -3.71 -3.57
N PHE A 40 -16.70 -3.27 -3.12
CA PHE A 40 -16.56 -2.64 -1.81
C PHE A 40 -17.45 -1.40 -1.69
N PHE A 41 -17.41 -0.49 -2.64
CA PHE A 41 -18.22 0.73 -2.61
C PHE A 41 -19.71 0.42 -2.77
N GLU A 42 -20.07 -0.53 -3.63
CA GLU A 42 -21.47 -0.98 -3.74
C GLU A 42 -21.96 -1.56 -2.41
N ASN A 43 -21.19 -2.41 -1.75
CA ASN A 43 -21.55 -2.94 -0.43
C ASN A 43 -21.63 -1.85 0.63
N GLN A 44 -20.80 -0.81 0.60
CA GLN A 44 -20.92 0.34 1.50
C GLN A 44 -22.24 1.09 1.26
N LYS A 45 -22.61 1.34 0.00
CA LYS A 45 -23.88 1.99 -0.37
C LYS A 45 -25.09 1.14 0.06
N ARG A 46 -25.09 -0.16 -0.20
CA ARG A 46 -26.12 -1.10 0.22
C ARG A 46 -26.29 -1.07 1.75
N LYS A 47 -25.19 -1.11 2.48
CA LYS A 47 -25.20 -1.05 3.95
C LYS A 47 -25.76 0.27 4.47
N GLN A 48 -25.49 1.40 3.85
CA GLN A 48 -26.09 2.69 4.21
C GLN A 48 -27.61 2.71 4.02
N ASN A 49 -28.12 1.91 3.08
CA ASN A 49 -29.55 1.76 2.78
C ASN A 49 -30.18 0.53 3.48
N ASN A 50 -29.52 -0.05 4.49
CA ASN A 50 -29.95 -1.26 5.21
C ASN A 50 -30.22 -2.48 4.30
N LEU A 51 -29.57 -2.54 3.14
CA LEU A 51 -29.66 -3.67 2.22
C LEU A 51 -28.56 -4.70 2.52
N PRO A 52 -28.83 -6.02 2.29
CA PRO A 52 -27.81 -7.06 2.43
C PRO A 52 -26.65 -6.82 1.46
N GLY A 53 -25.44 -7.21 1.85
CA GLY A 53 -24.28 -7.18 0.95
C GLY A 53 -24.48 -8.09 -0.26
N LEU A 54 -23.73 -7.82 -1.32
CA LEU A 54 -23.70 -8.68 -2.50
C LEU A 54 -23.11 -10.05 -2.13
N GLU A 55 -23.74 -11.11 -2.60
CA GLU A 55 -23.28 -12.47 -2.36
C GLU A 55 -21.95 -12.74 -3.08
N GLU A 56 -21.01 -13.38 -2.39
CA GLU A 56 -19.78 -13.85 -2.99
C GLU A 56 -20.04 -15.13 -3.79
N THR A 57 -19.70 -15.11 -5.09
CA THR A 57 -19.75 -16.26 -5.98
C THR A 57 -18.35 -16.79 -6.29
N GLU A 58 -18.27 -18.03 -6.73
CA GLU A 58 -17.03 -18.65 -7.21
C GLU A 58 -16.41 -17.84 -8.34
N THR A 59 -17.20 -17.55 -9.37
CA THR A 59 -16.78 -16.80 -10.57
C THR A 59 -16.20 -15.44 -10.17
N TYR A 60 -16.93 -14.66 -9.36
CA TYR A 60 -16.46 -13.36 -8.91
C TYR A 60 -15.15 -13.47 -8.12
N THR A 61 -15.04 -14.43 -7.22
CA THR A 61 -13.84 -14.63 -6.40
C THR A 61 -12.62 -14.95 -7.27
N LYS A 62 -12.82 -15.79 -8.29
CA LYS A 62 -11.78 -16.14 -9.26
C LYS A 62 -11.38 -14.94 -10.10
N GLU A 63 -12.33 -14.18 -10.63
CA GLU A 63 -12.07 -12.97 -11.43
C GLU A 63 -11.29 -11.91 -10.65
N VAL A 64 -11.68 -11.66 -9.39
CA VAL A 64 -10.95 -10.73 -8.51
C VAL A 64 -9.53 -11.21 -8.25
N TYR A 65 -9.37 -12.51 -7.98
CA TYR A 65 -8.04 -13.09 -7.78
C TYR A 65 -7.18 -12.93 -9.05
N ASP A 66 -7.71 -13.30 -10.20
CA ASP A 66 -7.00 -13.26 -11.49
C ASP A 66 -6.62 -11.81 -11.86
N GLU A 67 -7.54 -10.86 -11.71
CA GLU A 67 -7.26 -9.43 -11.95
C GLU A 67 -6.07 -8.94 -11.11
N ILE A 68 -6.06 -9.26 -9.84
CA ILE A 68 -5.00 -8.84 -8.90
C ILE A 68 -3.70 -9.60 -9.19
N HIS A 69 -3.77 -10.92 -9.27
CA HIS A 69 -2.59 -11.79 -9.40
C HIS A 69 -1.79 -11.46 -10.66
N TYR A 70 -2.45 -11.51 -11.82
CA TYR A 70 -1.77 -11.33 -13.10
C TYR A 70 -1.26 -9.90 -13.29
N SER A 71 -1.99 -8.89 -12.82
CA SER A 71 -1.53 -7.51 -12.90
C SER A 71 -0.30 -7.24 -12.02
N ILE A 72 -0.22 -7.82 -10.81
CA ILE A 72 0.98 -7.74 -9.96
C ILE A 72 2.18 -8.35 -10.68
N ILE A 73 2.02 -9.57 -11.20
CA ILE A 73 3.11 -10.29 -11.85
C ILE A 73 3.60 -9.55 -13.10
N SER A 74 2.66 -8.99 -13.89
CA SER A 74 2.99 -8.19 -15.07
C SER A 74 3.84 -6.96 -14.73
N VAL A 75 3.40 -6.16 -13.74
CA VAL A 75 4.13 -4.96 -13.29
C VAL A 75 5.54 -5.31 -12.82
N LEU A 76 5.67 -6.31 -11.95
CA LEU A 76 6.96 -6.68 -11.37
C LEU A 76 7.91 -7.28 -12.40
N LYS A 77 7.43 -8.16 -13.28
CA LYS A 77 8.22 -8.72 -14.38
C LYS A 77 8.70 -7.64 -15.36
N PHE A 78 7.89 -6.62 -15.62
CA PHE A 78 8.30 -5.52 -16.49
C PHE A 78 9.42 -4.70 -15.84
N LEU A 79 9.21 -4.21 -14.62
CA LEU A 79 10.18 -3.33 -13.96
C LEU A 79 11.50 -4.04 -13.61
N SER A 80 11.45 -5.33 -13.25
CA SER A 80 12.64 -6.12 -12.91
C SER A 80 13.60 -6.37 -14.09
N LYS A 81 13.19 -6.09 -15.33
CA LYS A 81 14.06 -6.13 -16.51
C LYS A 81 15.07 -4.99 -16.54
N PHE A 82 14.76 -3.87 -15.89
CA PHE A 82 15.60 -2.66 -15.93
C PHE A 82 16.55 -2.59 -14.74
N ALA A 83 16.08 -2.92 -13.53
CA ALA A 83 16.88 -2.85 -12.31
C ALA A 83 16.20 -3.64 -11.16
N PRO A 84 16.90 -3.87 -10.02
CA PRO A 84 16.28 -4.46 -8.83
C PRO A 84 15.07 -3.66 -8.36
N VAL A 85 13.99 -4.36 -8.02
CA VAL A 85 12.72 -3.80 -7.53
C VAL A 85 12.56 -4.14 -6.06
N TYR A 86 12.30 -3.13 -5.24
CA TYR A 86 12.00 -3.25 -3.82
C TYR A 86 10.59 -2.74 -3.56
N THR A 87 9.74 -3.56 -2.97
CA THR A 87 8.35 -3.20 -2.72
C THR A 87 7.85 -3.71 -1.39
N ILE A 88 6.75 -3.12 -0.92
CA ILE A 88 6.01 -3.54 0.27
C ILE A 88 4.60 -3.99 -0.13
N GLN A 89 3.90 -4.65 0.79
CA GLN A 89 2.48 -4.90 0.64
C GLN A 89 1.68 -3.67 1.09
N GLY A 90 0.77 -3.18 0.23
CA GLY A 90 -0.23 -2.18 0.56
C GLY A 90 -1.49 -2.78 1.20
N ASN A 91 -2.61 -2.09 1.10
CA ASN A 91 -3.90 -2.56 1.64
C ASN A 91 -4.70 -3.39 0.62
N VAL A 92 -4.34 -3.31 -0.65
CA VAL A 92 -4.98 -4.07 -1.73
C VAL A 92 -4.04 -5.15 -2.22
N GLY A 93 -4.52 -6.37 -2.41
CA GLY A 93 -3.98 -7.20 -3.41
C GLY A 93 -3.51 -8.59 -3.07
N ILE A 94 -2.63 -8.88 -2.16
CA ILE A 94 -2.10 -10.25 -2.02
C ILE A 94 -2.98 -11.07 -1.07
N PHE A 95 -3.69 -12.06 -1.62
CA PHE A 95 -4.44 -13.02 -0.83
C PHE A 95 -3.52 -13.74 0.18
N LYS A 96 -3.95 -13.82 1.42
CA LYS A 96 -3.24 -14.57 2.46
C LYS A 96 -3.39 -16.08 2.23
N LYS A 97 -2.45 -16.87 2.74
CA LYS A 97 -2.55 -18.34 2.66
C LYS A 97 -3.84 -18.89 3.28
N SER A 98 -4.35 -18.26 4.36
CA SER A 98 -5.63 -18.64 4.99
C SER A 98 -6.80 -18.39 4.05
N GLU A 99 -6.86 -17.23 3.40
CA GLU A 99 -7.91 -16.88 2.45
C GLU A 99 -7.93 -17.84 1.25
N ILE A 100 -6.75 -18.17 0.70
CA ILE A 100 -6.63 -19.17 -0.38
C ILE A 100 -7.15 -20.55 0.07
N LYS A 101 -6.82 -20.97 1.30
CA LYS A 101 -7.34 -22.23 1.86
C LYS A 101 -8.86 -22.23 2.03
N GLU A 102 -9.43 -21.14 2.52
CA GLU A 102 -10.87 -20.97 2.67
C GLU A 102 -11.59 -20.99 1.31
N ILE A 103 -11.07 -20.28 0.31
CA ILE A 103 -11.56 -20.29 -1.07
C ILE A 103 -11.55 -21.71 -1.64
N LYS A 104 -10.43 -22.44 -1.48
CA LYS A 104 -10.32 -23.84 -1.92
C LYS A 104 -11.35 -24.74 -1.22
N LYS A 105 -11.56 -24.55 0.09
CA LYS A 105 -12.54 -25.33 0.86
C LYS A 105 -13.97 -25.06 0.38
N LYS A 106 -14.30 -23.77 0.14
CA LYS A 106 -15.66 -23.33 -0.22
C LYS A 106 -16.03 -23.70 -1.66
N TRP A 107 -15.13 -23.45 -2.61
CA TRP A 107 -15.45 -23.55 -4.05
C TRP A 107 -14.61 -24.57 -4.83
N LYS A 108 -13.74 -25.33 -4.15
CA LYS A 108 -12.86 -26.33 -4.78
C LYS A 108 -11.87 -25.77 -5.82
N ILE A 109 -11.75 -24.45 -5.98
CA ILE A 109 -10.77 -23.82 -6.88
C ILE A 109 -9.37 -23.81 -6.27
N ASN A 110 -8.37 -24.09 -7.11
CA ASN A 110 -6.96 -24.01 -6.74
C ASN A 110 -6.40 -22.65 -7.16
N LEU A 111 -6.10 -21.79 -6.18
CA LEU A 111 -5.43 -20.53 -6.42
C LEU A 111 -3.96 -20.64 -6.03
N PHE A 112 -3.07 -20.08 -6.84
CA PHE A 112 -1.65 -20.03 -6.55
C PHE A 112 -1.35 -18.91 -5.51
N SER A 113 -0.27 -19.08 -4.75
CA SER A 113 0.18 -18.00 -3.87
C SER A 113 0.88 -16.90 -4.68
N THR A 114 0.23 -15.74 -4.82
CA THR A 114 0.83 -14.56 -5.46
C THR A 114 2.16 -14.18 -4.79
N ARG A 115 2.26 -14.32 -3.47
CA ARG A 115 3.49 -14.05 -2.71
C ARG A 115 4.64 -14.98 -3.12
N GLU A 116 4.38 -16.27 -3.28
CA GLU A 116 5.41 -17.22 -3.73
C GLU A 116 5.81 -16.95 -5.19
N LYS A 117 4.85 -16.58 -6.03
CA LYS A 117 5.15 -16.19 -7.41
C LYS A 117 6.00 -14.93 -7.50
N ILE A 118 5.75 -13.93 -6.65
CA ILE A 118 6.60 -12.72 -6.56
C ILE A 118 8.03 -13.10 -6.17
N LYS A 119 8.22 -13.99 -5.20
CA LYS A 119 9.56 -14.44 -4.76
C LYS A 119 10.34 -15.17 -5.85
N SER A 120 9.66 -15.82 -6.80
CA SER A 120 10.30 -16.50 -7.93
C SER A 120 10.73 -15.56 -9.07
N ILE A 121 10.37 -14.26 -9.03
CA ILE A 121 10.78 -13.30 -10.05
C ILE A 121 12.17 -12.76 -9.70
N LYS A 122 13.13 -12.97 -10.60
CA LYS A 122 14.49 -12.46 -10.44
C LYS A 122 14.47 -10.93 -10.26
N ASN A 123 15.36 -10.41 -9.42
CA ASN A 123 15.50 -8.98 -9.11
C ASN A 123 14.26 -8.34 -8.44
N VAL A 124 13.31 -9.11 -7.89
CA VAL A 124 12.18 -8.57 -7.14
C VAL A 124 12.28 -8.93 -5.67
N ASN A 125 12.15 -7.93 -4.81
CA ASN A 125 12.22 -8.03 -3.36
C ASN A 125 10.93 -7.49 -2.73
N LEU A 126 10.03 -8.39 -2.32
CA LEU A 126 8.87 -8.05 -1.49
C LEU A 126 9.31 -8.03 -0.03
N ILE A 127 9.51 -6.83 0.52
CA ILE A 127 10.08 -6.62 1.86
C ILE A 127 8.97 -6.45 2.89
N LYS A 128 9.11 -7.14 4.01
CA LYS A 128 8.13 -7.13 5.10
C LYS A 128 8.73 -6.52 6.36
N ASN A 129 8.33 -5.29 6.68
CA ASN A 129 8.55 -4.66 7.99
C ASN A 129 9.99 -4.74 8.53
N GLN A 130 10.97 -4.41 7.70
CA GLN A 130 12.39 -4.41 8.05
C GLN A 130 13.13 -3.32 7.28
N PHE A 131 14.35 -3.00 7.69
CA PHE A 131 15.23 -2.16 6.89
C PHE A 131 16.23 -3.01 6.08
N ARG A 132 16.77 -2.41 5.03
CA ARG A 132 17.84 -2.94 4.19
C ARG A 132 18.88 -1.85 3.93
N ILE A 133 20.12 -2.26 3.72
CA ILE A 133 21.14 -1.39 3.14
C ILE A 133 21.20 -1.71 1.65
N ILE A 134 20.90 -0.71 0.82
CA ILE A 134 20.85 -0.83 -0.64
C ILE A 134 21.71 0.27 -1.22
N ASN A 135 22.78 -0.11 -1.89
CA ASN A 135 23.78 0.81 -2.45
C ASN A 135 24.23 1.88 -1.44
N GLY A 136 24.50 1.47 -0.20
CA GLY A 136 24.95 2.34 0.89
C GLY A 136 23.84 3.11 1.62
N LEU A 137 22.59 3.12 1.12
CA LEU A 137 21.46 3.75 1.78
C LEU A 137 20.76 2.81 2.74
N LYS A 138 20.44 3.29 3.95
CA LYS A 138 19.63 2.58 4.93
C LYS A 138 18.16 2.89 4.70
N ILE A 139 17.43 1.93 4.13
CA ILE A 139 16.03 2.09 3.72
C ILE A 139 15.13 1.22 4.59
N GLY A 140 14.19 1.83 5.29
CA GLY A 140 13.15 1.14 6.06
C GLY A 140 11.92 0.87 5.22
N PHE A 141 11.32 -0.31 5.37
CA PHE A 141 10.14 -0.76 4.64
C PHE A 141 9.06 -1.16 5.63
N LEU A 142 7.93 -0.42 5.62
CA LEU A 142 6.78 -0.65 6.49
C LEU A 142 5.55 -0.95 5.65
N GLU A 143 5.03 -2.18 5.74
CA GLU A 143 3.78 -2.57 5.08
C GLU A 143 2.59 -1.79 5.65
N PHE A 144 1.45 -1.84 4.93
CA PHE A 144 0.19 -1.28 5.40
C PHE A 144 -0.24 -1.87 6.74
N PHE A 145 -0.80 -1.04 7.59
CA PHE A 145 -1.51 -1.42 8.81
C PHE A 145 -2.66 -0.43 9.06
N THR A 146 -3.72 -0.88 9.70
CA THR A 146 -4.80 0.02 10.11
C THR A 146 -4.36 0.77 11.38
N ASP A 147 -4.16 2.08 11.26
CA ASP A 147 -3.86 2.94 12.41
C ASP A 147 -5.13 3.27 13.20
N THR A 148 -5.01 3.43 14.51
CA THR A 148 -6.10 3.89 15.37
C THR A 148 -6.60 5.28 15.00
N SER A 149 -5.75 6.13 14.39
CA SER A 149 -6.16 7.44 13.87
C SER A 149 -7.21 7.32 12.78
N TRP A 150 -7.07 6.35 11.86
CA TRP A 150 -8.07 6.09 10.82
C TRP A 150 -9.42 5.70 11.41
N VAL A 151 -9.45 4.77 12.38
CA VAL A 151 -10.70 4.33 13.01
C VAL A 151 -11.41 5.46 13.74
N LYS A 152 -10.65 6.33 14.43
CA LYS A 152 -11.19 7.53 15.09
C LYS A 152 -11.77 8.53 14.11
N GLU A 153 -11.09 8.75 12.99
CA GLU A 153 -11.46 9.72 11.96
C GLU A 153 -12.71 9.28 11.19
N PHE A 154 -12.74 8.02 10.74
CA PHE A 154 -13.78 7.52 9.84
C PHE A 154 -14.99 6.91 10.58
N ARG A 155 -14.86 6.55 11.86
CA ARG A 155 -15.91 5.98 12.71
C ARG A 155 -16.73 4.91 12.01
N PRO A 156 -16.12 3.77 11.58
CA PRO A 156 -16.84 2.71 10.90
C PRO A 156 -17.93 2.11 11.80
N MET A 157 -18.98 1.53 11.21
CA MET A 157 -20.12 0.97 11.97
C MET A 157 -19.71 -0.09 12.99
N ASP A 158 -18.67 -0.88 12.69
CA ASP A 158 -18.07 -1.86 13.60
C ASP A 158 -16.90 -1.26 14.41
N TYR A 159 -17.09 -0.02 14.91
CA TYR A 159 -16.05 0.80 15.54
C TYR A 159 -15.25 0.05 16.60
N SER A 160 -15.90 -0.58 17.59
CA SER A 160 -15.23 -1.26 18.70
C SER A 160 -14.34 -2.42 18.21
N LYS A 161 -14.84 -3.22 17.28
CA LYS A 161 -14.10 -4.34 16.67
C LYS A 161 -12.89 -3.81 15.88
N LYS A 162 -13.10 -2.80 15.05
CA LYS A 162 -12.05 -2.14 14.25
C LYS A 162 -11.02 -1.48 15.14
N MET A 163 -11.44 -0.79 16.21
CA MET A 163 -10.52 -0.14 17.14
C MET A 163 -9.63 -1.15 17.86
N LYS A 164 -10.19 -2.27 18.36
CA LYS A 164 -9.40 -3.35 19.00
C LYS A 164 -8.34 -3.91 18.04
N SER A 165 -8.71 -4.15 16.79
CA SER A 165 -7.79 -4.63 15.75
C SER A 165 -6.74 -3.58 15.41
N ALA A 166 -7.14 -2.32 15.19
CA ALA A 166 -6.25 -1.23 14.86
C ALA A 166 -5.23 -0.95 15.98
N LYS A 167 -5.63 -1.05 17.26
CA LYS A 167 -4.70 -0.90 18.39
C LYS A 167 -3.58 -1.92 18.31
N LYS A 168 -3.89 -3.21 18.12
CA LYS A 168 -2.88 -4.27 17.97
C LYS A 168 -1.92 -3.99 16.79
N GLN A 169 -2.47 -3.56 15.64
CA GLN A 169 -1.69 -3.26 14.44
C GLN A 169 -0.81 -2.01 14.64
N THR A 170 -1.35 -0.93 15.24
CA THR A 170 -0.60 0.29 15.54
C THR A 170 0.55 0.03 16.52
N ASP A 171 0.30 -0.73 17.58
CA ASP A 171 1.35 -1.05 18.57
C ASP A 171 2.46 -1.90 17.94
N LYS A 172 2.10 -2.84 17.06
CA LYS A 172 3.07 -3.61 16.27
C LYS A 172 3.89 -2.70 15.34
N ALA A 173 3.24 -1.79 14.63
CA ALA A 173 3.91 -0.84 13.74
C ALA A 173 4.87 0.08 14.51
N LYS A 174 4.47 0.59 15.68
CA LYS A 174 5.35 1.37 16.57
C LYS A 174 6.60 0.58 16.99
N LYS A 175 6.46 -0.70 17.37
CA LYS A 175 7.59 -1.59 17.70
C LYS A 175 8.54 -1.82 16.51
N ILE A 176 8.01 -1.89 15.28
CA ILE A 176 8.82 -1.99 14.06
C ILE A 176 9.57 -0.68 13.83
N LEU A 177 8.84 0.44 13.83
CA LEU A 177 9.39 1.77 13.63
C LEU A 177 10.46 2.15 14.64
N SER A 178 10.34 1.76 15.92
CA SER A 178 11.35 2.04 16.95
C SER A 178 12.71 1.39 16.66
N ARG A 179 12.74 0.35 15.83
CA ARG A 179 13.98 -0.30 15.35
C ARG A 179 14.60 0.38 14.15
N PHE A 180 13.85 1.27 13.48
CA PHE A 180 14.25 1.97 12.26
C PHE A 180 15.01 3.28 12.61
N LYS A 181 16.15 3.16 13.28
CA LYS A 181 16.98 4.32 13.63
C LYS A 181 17.95 4.67 12.50
N GLY A 182 18.16 5.98 12.26
CA GLY A 182 19.12 6.47 11.28
C GLY A 182 18.80 6.06 9.83
N LEU A 183 17.53 6.09 9.43
CA LEU A 183 17.15 5.83 8.05
C LEU A 183 17.48 7.03 7.15
N ASP A 184 17.97 6.73 5.95
CA ASP A 184 17.97 7.70 4.85
C ASP A 184 16.58 7.81 4.24
N ILE A 185 15.92 6.67 4.00
CA ILE A 185 14.59 6.61 3.39
C ILE A 185 13.66 5.71 4.22
N LEU A 186 12.44 6.18 4.51
CA LEU A 186 11.33 5.35 4.94
C LEU A 186 10.37 5.15 3.77
N VAL A 187 10.10 3.90 3.43
CA VAL A 187 9.03 3.48 2.50
C VAL A 187 7.88 2.94 3.33
N CYS A 188 6.72 3.57 3.23
CA CYS A 188 5.50 3.12 3.89
C CYS A 188 4.32 3.25 2.92
N HIS A 189 3.26 2.44 3.12
CA HIS A 189 2.14 2.52 2.19
C HIS A 189 1.31 3.77 2.43
N GLN A 190 0.79 3.97 3.66
CA GLN A 190 0.00 5.15 4.00
C GLN A 190 0.86 6.36 4.36
N PRO A 191 0.36 7.58 4.07
CA PRO A 191 1.04 8.83 4.44
C PRO A 191 1.00 9.09 5.95
N PRO A 192 1.85 10.00 6.48
CA PRO A 192 1.73 10.49 7.85
C PRO A 192 0.44 11.31 8.03
N TYR A 193 -0.21 11.19 9.20
CA TYR A 193 -1.45 11.89 9.52
C TYR A 193 -1.31 13.42 9.38
N GLY A 194 -2.27 14.03 8.70
CA GLY A 194 -2.31 15.48 8.46
C GLY A 194 -1.39 15.97 7.33
N ILE A 195 -0.68 15.05 6.67
CA ILE A 195 0.30 15.41 5.63
C ILE A 195 0.07 14.55 4.38
N LEU A 196 -0.40 15.15 3.29
CA LEU A 196 -0.67 14.48 2.00
C LEU A 196 -1.60 13.26 2.17
N ASP A 197 -2.64 13.38 3.00
CA ASP A 197 -3.47 12.26 3.46
C ASP A 197 -4.99 12.55 3.47
N LYS A 198 -5.41 13.71 2.95
CA LYS A 198 -6.84 14.07 2.86
C LYS A 198 -7.51 13.29 1.76
N VAL A 199 -8.61 12.62 2.12
CA VAL A 199 -9.44 11.86 1.20
C VAL A 199 -10.38 12.80 0.45
N ASN A 200 -10.30 12.77 -0.88
CA ASN A 200 -11.16 13.57 -1.77
C ASN A 200 -11.35 12.86 -3.12
N PHE A 201 -11.87 11.63 -3.09
CA PHE A 201 -12.03 10.81 -4.29
C PHE A 201 -13.49 10.78 -4.73
N PRO A 202 -13.83 10.91 -6.03
CA PRO A 202 -15.18 10.78 -6.52
C PRO A 202 -15.81 9.41 -6.18
N GLY A 203 -17.06 9.43 -5.71
CA GLY A 203 -17.82 8.21 -5.39
C GLY A 203 -17.61 7.62 -4.00
N ILE A 204 -16.81 8.27 -3.13
CA ILE A 204 -16.73 7.89 -1.72
C ILE A 204 -17.92 8.44 -0.93
N PRO A 205 -18.23 7.89 0.26
CA PRO A 205 -19.23 8.44 1.16
C PRO A 205 -18.94 9.93 1.47
N LYS A 206 -19.97 10.78 1.37
CA LYS A 206 -19.84 12.24 1.61
C LYS A 206 -19.15 12.58 2.94
N ASN A 207 -19.43 11.80 3.98
CA ASN A 207 -18.85 11.95 5.31
C ASN A 207 -17.36 11.53 5.40
N TRP A 208 -16.76 11.06 4.32
CA TRP A 208 -15.32 10.76 4.23
C TRP A 208 -14.52 11.89 3.60
N ILE A 209 -15.18 12.76 2.83
CA ILE A 209 -14.53 13.87 2.13
C ILE A 209 -13.83 14.79 3.12
N GLY A 210 -12.58 15.14 2.85
CA GLY A 210 -11.74 16.01 3.67
C GLY A 210 -11.14 15.37 4.91
N LYS A 211 -11.50 14.12 5.25
CA LYS A 211 -10.93 13.40 6.38
C LYS A 211 -9.49 12.95 6.15
N HIS A 212 -8.75 12.82 7.24
CA HIS A 212 -7.37 12.39 7.25
C HIS A 212 -7.27 10.85 7.35
N ALA A 213 -6.69 10.21 6.34
CA ALA A 213 -6.51 8.75 6.31
C ALA A 213 -5.08 8.28 6.65
N GLY A 214 -4.20 9.22 7.00
CA GLY A 214 -2.82 8.92 7.36
C GLY A 214 -2.63 8.35 8.76
N SER A 215 -1.39 7.98 9.06
CA SER A 215 -1.00 7.34 10.30
C SER A 215 -0.34 8.30 11.28
N LYS A 216 -0.88 8.39 12.51
CA LYS A 216 -0.22 9.11 13.62
C LYS A 216 1.05 8.41 14.09
N ALA A 217 1.12 7.09 13.98
CA ALA A 217 2.34 6.36 14.34
C ALA A 217 3.50 6.71 13.39
N ILE A 218 3.24 6.81 12.08
CA ILE A 218 4.23 7.25 11.09
C ILE A 218 4.62 8.71 11.31
N LEU A 219 3.64 9.62 11.54
CA LEU A 219 3.92 11.02 11.83
C LEU A 219 4.85 11.18 13.04
N ASN A 220 4.55 10.48 14.14
CA ASN A 220 5.36 10.54 15.36
C ASN A 220 6.77 10.01 15.12
N TYR A 221 6.90 8.89 14.37
CA TYR A 221 8.20 8.36 13.98
C TYR A 221 9.02 9.41 13.20
N ILE A 222 8.43 10.06 12.20
CA ILE A 222 9.10 11.10 11.39
C ILE A 222 9.54 12.26 12.28
N LYS A 223 8.70 12.73 13.18
CA LYS A 223 9.03 13.83 14.11
C LYS A 223 10.20 13.47 15.04
N THR A 224 10.31 12.23 15.44
CA THR A 224 11.35 11.75 16.37
C THR A 224 12.67 11.45 15.67
N TYR A 225 12.64 10.65 14.60
CA TYR A 225 13.84 10.09 13.97
C TYR A 225 14.27 10.81 12.69
N GLN A 226 13.43 11.62 12.09
CA GLN A 226 13.71 12.49 10.95
C GLN A 226 14.49 11.80 9.82
N PRO A 227 13.96 10.70 9.20
CA PRO A 227 14.56 10.15 7.99
C PRO A 227 14.67 11.25 6.94
N LYS A 228 15.68 11.23 6.06
CA LYS A 228 15.86 12.27 5.04
C LYS A 228 14.64 12.35 4.11
N ILE A 229 14.15 11.19 3.68
CA ILE A 229 13.02 11.05 2.74
C ILE A 229 12.00 10.04 3.26
N VAL A 230 10.72 10.34 3.07
CA VAL A 230 9.61 9.39 3.22
C VAL A 230 8.89 9.25 1.88
N LEU A 231 8.66 7.99 1.46
CA LEU A 231 7.90 7.64 0.27
C LEU A 231 6.64 6.92 0.68
N CYS A 232 5.49 7.40 0.23
CA CYS A 232 4.19 6.79 0.50
C CYS A 232 3.26 6.90 -0.73
N GLY A 233 2.09 6.25 -0.66
CA GLY A 233 1.02 6.27 -1.65
C GLY A 233 -0.35 6.31 -0.95
N HIS A 234 -1.23 5.34 -1.21
CA HIS A 234 -2.52 5.08 -0.57
C HIS A 234 -3.60 6.14 -0.81
N ILE A 235 -3.34 7.41 -0.54
CA ILE A 235 -4.28 8.51 -0.79
C ILE A 235 -3.85 9.21 -2.07
N HIS A 236 -4.35 8.70 -3.18
CA HIS A 236 -3.87 9.01 -4.53
C HIS A 236 -4.08 10.47 -4.91
N GLU A 237 -5.25 11.01 -4.53
CA GLU A 237 -5.65 12.41 -4.76
C GLU A 237 -4.78 13.41 -3.99
N ALA A 238 -4.10 12.95 -2.94
CA ALA A 238 -3.16 13.77 -2.16
C ALA A 238 -1.70 13.64 -2.64
N LYS A 239 -1.49 13.18 -3.88
CA LYS A 239 -0.16 13.17 -4.52
C LYS A 239 0.54 14.50 -4.37
N GLY A 240 1.79 14.48 -3.91
CA GLY A 240 2.51 15.73 -3.71
C GLY A 240 3.82 15.57 -2.93
N LYS A 241 4.36 16.74 -2.53
CA LYS A 241 5.56 16.88 -1.72
C LYS A 241 5.27 17.78 -0.53
N ALA A 242 5.71 17.37 0.64
CA ALA A 242 5.63 18.18 1.86
C ALA A 242 6.93 18.04 2.67
N LYS A 243 7.10 18.87 3.69
CA LYS A 243 8.26 18.83 4.59
C LYS A 243 7.78 18.74 6.04
N ILE A 244 8.35 17.84 6.82
CA ILE A 244 8.15 17.72 8.27
C ILE A 244 9.52 17.90 8.93
N ARG A 245 9.80 19.05 9.51
CA ARG A 245 11.14 19.41 10.01
C ARG A 245 12.18 19.23 8.90
N LYS A 246 13.17 18.33 9.08
CA LYS A 246 14.22 18.04 8.08
C LYS A 246 13.80 16.99 7.05
N THR A 247 12.73 16.25 7.29
CA THR A 247 12.25 15.15 6.43
C THR A 247 11.42 15.67 5.26
N VAL A 248 11.75 15.22 4.05
CA VAL A 248 10.92 15.43 2.86
C VAL A 248 9.99 14.24 2.66
N VAL A 249 8.70 14.48 2.58
CA VAL A 249 7.66 13.46 2.35
C VAL A 249 7.16 13.56 0.92
N TYR A 250 7.12 12.44 0.21
CA TYR A 250 6.48 12.32 -1.09
C TYR A 250 5.32 11.33 -1.00
N ASN A 251 4.10 11.79 -1.25
CA ASN A 251 3.04 10.92 -1.69
C ASN A 251 3.15 10.78 -3.21
N LEU A 252 3.47 9.57 -3.68
CA LEU A 252 3.81 9.31 -5.06
C LEU A 252 2.58 9.14 -5.97
N GLY A 253 1.37 9.14 -5.38
CA GLY A 253 0.13 8.94 -6.14
C GLY A 253 -0.07 7.50 -6.59
N CYS A 254 -0.68 7.31 -7.77
CA CYS A 254 -0.99 5.97 -8.29
C CYS A 254 -0.89 5.85 -9.81
N CYS A 255 -1.23 4.65 -10.29
CA CYS A 255 -1.58 4.41 -11.70
C CYS A 255 -0.50 4.77 -12.72
N GLY A 256 0.76 4.61 -12.37
CA GLY A 256 1.91 4.93 -13.20
C GLY A 256 2.63 6.21 -12.83
N ASP A 257 2.18 6.88 -11.78
CA ASP A 257 2.90 8.02 -11.20
C ASP A 257 4.24 7.58 -10.63
N TYR A 258 5.26 8.37 -10.90
CA TYR A 258 6.60 8.10 -10.37
C TYR A 258 7.40 9.38 -10.13
N LYS A 259 8.49 9.25 -9.42
CA LYS A 259 9.51 10.27 -9.22
C LYS A 259 10.90 9.68 -9.34
N ILE A 260 11.82 10.42 -9.98
CA ILE A 260 13.23 10.11 -9.94
C ILE A 260 13.87 10.86 -8.78
N LEU A 261 14.44 10.10 -7.85
CA LEU A 261 15.25 10.65 -6.78
C LEU A 261 16.72 10.59 -7.21
N LYS A 262 17.41 11.72 -7.12
CA LYS A 262 18.86 11.83 -7.29
C LYS A 262 19.46 12.00 -5.89
N ILE A 263 20.22 11.02 -5.43
CA ILE A 263 20.87 10.96 -4.12
C ILE A 263 22.38 10.79 -4.32
#